data_639a963c341e8e093fe7185b7bc62b54
#
_entry.id   639a963c341e8e093fe7185b7bc62b54
#
_cell.length_a   1.000
_cell.length_b   1.000
_cell.length_c   1.000
_cell.angle_alpha   90.00
_cell.angle_beta   90.00
_cell.angle_gamma   90.00
#
_symmetry.space_group_name_H-M   'P 1'
#
loop_
_entity.id
_entity.type
_entity.pdbx_description
1 polymer ?
#
loop_
_entity_poly.entity_id
_entity_poly.type
_entity_poly.pdbx_seq_one_letter_code
_entity_poly.pdbx_strand_id
1 'polypeptide(L)'
;VSEPYYSDETCTIYHGDAFAVMPDVDFDVVVSDPPYGMGYKPLRGADGSKRFTEAVVGDDRPFDPDPFLAYPAVLWGANWYSPRLPASGGWLVWDKAPRGRKVGFHASEAELAWTNVRSSVLTFRLQWGGEAHNGEPHLHPTQKPEPLMRWCLELVPPGVVLDPFMGSGTTLRAAK
;
A
#
# COMPACT_ATOMS: atom_id res chain seq x y z
N VAL A 1 -23.77 -8.00 -9.11
CA VAL A 1 -22.48 -7.55 -9.66
C VAL A 1 -22.39 -6.04 -9.40
N SER A 2 -21.34 -5.61 -8.74
CA SER A 2 -21.11 -4.19 -8.45
C SER A 2 -20.83 -3.44 -9.75
N GLU A 3 -21.49 -2.30 -9.99
CA GLU A 3 -21.18 -1.48 -11.16
C GLU A 3 -19.88 -0.69 -10.95
N PRO A 4 -18.98 -0.63 -11.96
CA PRO A 4 -17.76 0.16 -11.87
C PRO A 4 -18.08 1.65 -11.73
N TYR A 5 -17.34 2.35 -10.86
CA TYR A 5 -17.32 3.81 -10.78
C TYR A 5 -16.59 4.42 -12.00
N TYR A 6 -15.54 3.74 -12.47
CA TYR A 6 -14.77 4.13 -13.65
C TYR A 6 -14.19 2.89 -14.31
N SER A 7 -14.08 2.88 -15.65
CA SER A 7 -13.38 1.85 -16.40
C SER A 7 -12.77 2.42 -17.67
N ASP A 8 -11.54 2.01 -17.98
CA ASP A 8 -10.88 2.24 -19.26
C ASP A 8 -10.16 0.94 -19.72
N GLU A 9 -9.36 1.01 -20.77
CA GLU A 9 -8.65 -0.14 -21.33
C GLU A 9 -7.62 -0.76 -20.37
N THR A 10 -7.21 -0.04 -19.32
CA THR A 10 -6.11 -0.41 -18.42
C THR A 10 -6.56 -0.66 -16.99
N CYS A 11 -7.64 -0.06 -16.54
CA CYS A 11 -8.11 -0.21 -15.17
C CYS A 11 -9.63 -0.08 -15.01
N THR A 12 -10.14 -0.72 -13.96
CA THR A 12 -11.51 -0.58 -13.50
C THR A 12 -11.50 -0.19 -12.03
N ILE A 13 -12.28 0.81 -11.66
CA ILE A 13 -12.39 1.30 -10.28
C ILE A 13 -13.82 1.05 -9.78
N TYR A 14 -13.92 0.43 -8.62
CA TYR A 14 -15.18 0.27 -7.90
C TYR A 14 -15.19 1.18 -6.67
N HIS A 15 -16.33 1.78 -6.37
CA HIS A 15 -16.52 2.57 -5.16
C HIS A 15 -17.42 1.82 -4.19
N GLY A 16 -16.87 1.31 -3.08
CA GLY A 16 -17.60 0.53 -2.10
C GLY A 16 -16.69 -0.09 -1.05
N ASP A 17 -17.27 -0.92 -0.20
CA ASP A 17 -16.52 -1.76 0.71
C ASP A 17 -15.75 -2.82 -0.10
N ALA A 18 -14.43 -2.90 0.09
CA ALA A 18 -13.55 -3.77 -0.67
C ALA A 18 -13.95 -5.26 -0.57
N PHE A 19 -14.32 -5.71 0.62
CA PHE A 19 -14.71 -7.10 0.85
C PHE A 19 -16.10 -7.44 0.28
N ALA A 20 -16.97 -6.44 0.12
CA ALA A 20 -18.26 -6.62 -0.52
C ALA A 20 -18.14 -6.65 -2.06
N VAL A 21 -17.19 -5.92 -2.62
CA VAL A 21 -16.95 -5.82 -4.07
C VAL A 21 -16.10 -6.98 -4.60
N MET A 22 -15.07 -7.38 -3.87
CA MET A 22 -14.06 -8.35 -4.30
C MET A 22 -14.63 -9.68 -4.83
N PRO A 23 -15.71 -10.27 -4.29
CA PRO A 23 -16.27 -11.50 -4.83
C PRO A 23 -16.83 -11.40 -6.26
N ASP A 24 -17.09 -10.19 -6.73
CA ASP A 24 -17.62 -9.89 -8.06
C ASP A 24 -16.52 -9.56 -9.09
N VAL A 25 -15.25 -9.56 -8.67
CA VAL A 25 -14.11 -9.10 -9.48
C VAL A 25 -13.15 -10.24 -9.73
N ASP A 26 -12.86 -10.53 -10.99
CA ASP A 26 -11.81 -11.48 -11.36
C ASP A 26 -10.44 -10.80 -11.30
N PHE A 27 -9.49 -11.43 -10.62
CA PHE A 27 -8.11 -10.97 -10.51
C PHE A 27 -7.13 -12.15 -10.30
N ASP A 28 -5.87 -11.92 -10.66
CA ASP A 28 -4.81 -12.92 -10.59
C ASP A 28 -3.82 -12.64 -9.45
N VAL A 29 -3.64 -11.38 -9.08
CA VAL A 29 -2.57 -10.90 -8.19
C VAL A 29 -3.10 -9.81 -7.28
N VAL A 30 -2.57 -9.74 -6.07
CA VAL A 30 -2.87 -8.66 -5.11
C VAL A 30 -1.61 -7.83 -4.84
N VAL A 31 -1.69 -6.51 -5.06
CA VAL A 31 -0.64 -5.55 -4.65
C VAL A 31 -1.32 -4.43 -3.89
N SER A 32 -1.13 -4.36 -2.58
CA SER A 32 -1.93 -3.46 -1.76
C SER A 32 -1.22 -2.92 -0.53
N ASP A 33 -1.70 -1.75 -0.08
CA ASP A 33 -1.34 -1.07 1.16
C ASP A 33 -2.60 -0.92 2.03
N PRO A 34 -3.00 -1.99 2.74
CA PRO A 34 -4.23 -1.99 3.54
C PRO A 34 -4.13 -1.05 4.75
N PRO A 35 -5.24 -0.68 5.39
CA PRO A 35 -5.22 -0.07 6.71
C PRO A 35 -4.65 -1.09 7.72
N TYR A 36 -3.69 -0.65 8.56
CA TYR A 36 -2.93 -1.58 9.42
C TYR A 36 -3.61 -1.88 10.76
N GLY A 37 -4.64 -1.10 11.13
CA GLY A 37 -5.28 -1.19 12.44
C GLY A 37 -4.49 -0.49 13.53
N MET A 38 -3.70 0.52 13.17
CA MET A 38 -2.88 1.30 14.11
C MET A 38 -3.60 2.53 14.67
N GLY A 39 -4.82 2.81 14.21
CA GLY A 39 -5.60 3.97 14.63
C GLY A 39 -4.92 5.29 14.23
N TYR A 40 -4.47 5.40 12.98
CA TYR A 40 -3.74 6.57 12.49
C TYR A 40 -4.47 7.88 12.81
N LYS A 41 -3.76 8.78 13.47
CA LYS A 41 -4.26 10.15 13.75
C LYS A 41 -3.46 11.13 12.90
N PRO A 42 -4.13 11.96 12.08
CA PRO A 42 -3.46 12.98 11.29
C PRO A 42 -2.60 13.89 12.16
N LEU A 43 -1.33 14.02 11.81
CA LEU A 43 -0.42 14.96 12.48
C LEU A 43 -0.80 16.39 12.09
N ARG A 44 -0.72 17.31 13.06
CA ARG A 44 -0.80 18.75 12.79
C ARG A 44 0.53 19.21 12.19
N GLY A 45 0.48 20.07 11.18
CA GLY A 45 1.65 20.79 10.71
C GLY A 45 2.24 21.64 11.84
N ALA A 46 3.50 22.04 11.72
CA ALA A 46 4.18 22.91 12.67
C ALA A 46 3.48 24.27 12.85
N ASP A 47 2.71 24.70 11.85
CA ASP A 47 1.86 25.90 11.83
C ASP A 47 0.46 25.66 12.44
N GLY A 48 0.19 24.45 12.96
CA GLY A 48 -1.11 24.04 13.49
C GLY A 48 -2.14 23.65 12.43
N SER A 49 -1.81 23.75 11.15
CA SER A 49 -2.67 23.30 10.06
C SER A 49 -2.84 21.78 10.08
N LYS A 50 -4.02 21.30 9.68
CA LYS A 50 -4.27 19.88 9.40
C LYS A 50 -4.20 19.70 7.89
N ARG A 51 -3.17 19.01 7.40
CA ARG A 51 -3.04 18.70 5.98
C ARG A 51 -4.07 17.64 5.56
N PHE A 52 -4.40 16.72 6.46
CA PHE A 52 -5.43 15.71 6.30
C PHE A 52 -6.28 15.70 7.58
N THR A 53 -7.60 15.72 7.43
CA THR A 53 -8.54 15.81 8.55
C THR A 53 -9.31 14.52 8.80
N GLU A 54 -9.34 13.64 7.81
CA GLU A 54 -10.12 12.41 7.86
C GLU A 54 -9.31 11.25 8.40
N ALA A 55 -9.98 10.37 9.15
CA ALA A 55 -9.39 9.11 9.58
C ALA A 55 -9.27 8.17 8.38
N VAL A 56 -8.27 7.28 8.42
CA VAL A 56 -8.17 6.21 7.43
C VAL A 56 -9.29 5.20 7.71
N VAL A 57 -10.13 4.95 6.73
CA VAL A 57 -11.25 4.01 6.84
C VAL A 57 -10.71 2.60 7.08
N GLY A 58 -11.25 1.91 8.09
CA GLY A 58 -10.86 0.54 8.44
C GLY A 58 -9.59 0.42 9.29
N ASP A 59 -8.94 1.55 9.66
CA ASP A 59 -7.72 1.54 10.48
C ASP A 59 -8.00 1.49 12.00
N ASP A 60 -9.26 1.29 12.39
CA ASP A 60 -9.74 1.15 13.77
C ASP A 60 -9.74 -0.31 14.28
N ARG A 61 -9.41 -1.26 13.42
CA ARG A 61 -9.36 -2.70 13.71
C ARG A 61 -8.17 -3.36 13.02
N PRO A 62 -7.63 -4.47 13.58
CA PRO A 62 -6.53 -5.21 12.95
C PRO A 62 -6.92 -5.69 11.55
N PHE A 63 -6.00 -5.51 10.60
CA PHE A 63 -6.19 -6.01 9.23
C PHE A 63 -6.22 -7.54 9.20
N ASP A 64 -7.11 -8.09 8.39
CA ASP A 64 -7.21 -9.52 8.11
C ASP A 64 -6.66 -9.83 6.72
N PRO A 65 -5.48 -10.49 6.59
CA PRO A 65 -4.90 -10.82 5.31
C PRO A 65 -5.48 -12.09 4.67
N ASP A 66 -6.22 -12.93 5.41
CA ASP A 66 -6.66 -14.27 4.99
C ASP A 66 -7.29 -14.30 3.58
N PRO A 67 -8.16 -13.36 3.18
CA PRO A 67 -8.77 -13.36 1.85
C PRO A 67 -7.78 -13.25 0.69
N PHE A 68 -6.57 -12.75 0.94
CA PHE A 68 -5.55 -12.47 -0.08
C PHE A 68 -4.45 -13.53 -0.15
N LEU A 69 -4.31 -14.39 0.88
CA LEU A 69 -3.19 -15.32 1.01
C LEU A 69 -3.19 -16.46 -0.02
N ALA A 70 -4.33 -16.74 -0.63
CA ALA A 70 -4.46 -17.76 -1.68
C ALA A 70 -3.91 -17.27 -3.06
N TYR A 71 -3.66 -15.98 -3.21
CA TYR A 71 -3.20 -15.36 -4.45
C TYR A 71 -1.72 -15.00 -4.37
N PRO A 72 -1.02 -14.85 -5.51
CA PRO A 72 0.24 -14.13 -5.57
C PRO A 72 0.04 -12.73 -4.98
N ALA A 73 0.79 -12.36 -3.94
CA ALA A 73 0.51 -11.13 -3.20
C ALA A 73 1.74 -10.36 -2.76
N VAL A 74 1.60 -9.02 -2.74
CA VAL A 74 2.46 -8.07 -2.04
C VAL A 74 1.58 -7.23 -1.10
N LEU A 75 1.78 -7.37 0.21
CA LEU A 75 0.96 -6.71 1.23
C LEU A 75 1.84 -5.82 2.11
N TRP A 76 1.71 -4.50 1.97
CA TRP A 76 2.45 -3.52 2.75
C TRP A 76 1.95 -3.42 4.20
N GLY A 77 2.80 -2.90 5.10
CA GLY A 77 2.49 -2.81 6.52
C GLY A 77 2.49 -4.13 7.26
N ALA A 78 3.07 -5.17 6.68
CA ALA A 78 3.01 -6.55 7.13
C ALA A 78 3.55 -6.78 8.55
N ASN A 79 4.40 -5.89 9.07
CA ASN A 79 4.86 -5.93 10.46
C ASN A 79 3.72 -5.73 11.49
N TRP A 80 2.62 -5.06 11.12
CA TRP A 80 1.49 -4.80 12.03
C TRP A 80 0.57 -6.02 12.19
N TYR A 81 0.51 -6.88 11.19
CA TYR A 81 -0.31 -8.09 11.17
C TYR A 81 0.49 -9.37 10.91
N SER A 82 1.80 -9.33 11.14
CA SER A 82 2.71 -10.47 10.94
C SER A 82 2.29 -11.78 11.61
N PRO A 83 1.63 -11.80 12.79
CA PRO A 83 1.18 -13.07 13.39
C PRO A 83 0.09 -13.80 12.58
N ARG A 84 -0.54 -13.13 11.62
CA ARG A 84 -1.58 -13.68 10.75
C ARG A 84 -1.04 -14.12 9.38
N LEU A 85 0.23 -13.82 9.10
CA LEU A 85 0.85 -14.17 7.84
C LEU A 85 1.52 -15.54 7.92
N PRO A 86 1.42 -16.37 6.87
CA PRO A 86 2.19 -17.60 6.80
C PRO A 86 3.69 -17.29 6.75
N ALA A 87 4.51 -18.22 7.23
CA ALA A 87 5.94 -18.10 7.12
C ALA A 87 6.35 -17.97 5.63
N SER A 88 7.16 -16.96 5.34
CA SER A 88 7.67 -16.70 4.00
C SER A 88 9.10 -16.18 4.09
N GLY A 89 9.95 -16.61 3.15
CA GLY A 89 11.26 -15.99 2.94
C GLY A 89 11.18 -14.67 2.16
N GLY A 90 10.03 -14.36 1.57
CA GLY A 90 9.80 -13.19 0.74
C GLY A 90 9.34 -11.99 1.56
N TRP A 91 10.23 -11.00 1.67
CA TRP A 91 9.92 -9.70 2.29
C TRP A 91 10.45 -8.58 1.43
N LEU A 92 9.67 -7.52 1.31
CA LEU A 92 10.09 -6.30 0.65
C LEU A 92 10.33 -5.23 1.71
N VAL A 93 11.45 -4.54 1.60
CA VAL A 93 11.84 -3.45 2.49
C VAL A 93 11.89 -2.16 1.68
N TRP A 94 11.07 -1.20 2.03
CA TRP A 94 11.22 0.15 1.50
C TRP A 94 12.05 0.97 2.49
N ASP A 95 13.31 1.23 2.15
CA ASP A 95 14.22 2.12 2.87
C ASP A 95 13.92 3.58 2.47
N LYS A 96 13.35 4.35 3.41
CA LYS A 96 12.96 5.76 3.22
C LYS A 96 14.11 6.73 3.51
N ALA A 97 15.17 6.25 4.13
CA ALA A 97 16.33 7.06 4.55
C ALA A 97 17.67 6.52 4.02
N PRO A 98 17.82 6.23 2.71
CA PRO A 98 18.94 5.45 2.16
C PRO A 98 20.33 6.10 2.33
N ARG A 99 20.42 7.30 2.86
CA ARG A 99 21.69 8.03 3.11
C ARG A 99 21.93 8.34 4.59
N GLY A 100 21.27 7.60 5.50
CA GLY A 100 21.40 7.86 6.96
C GLY A 100 20.79 9.20 7.38
N ARG A 101 19.96 9.80 6.56
CA ARG A 101 19.23 11.02 6.89
C ARG A 101 18.18 10.67 7.92
N LYS A 102 18.23 11.31 9.08
CA LYS A 102 17.24 11.10 10.13
C LYS A 102 15.86 11.46 9.59
N VAL A 103 14.98 10.48 9.49
CA VAL A 103 13.54 10.72 9.41
C VAL A 103 13.09 11.32 10.74
N GLY A 104 12.03 12.12 10.76
CA GLY A 104 11.56 12.77 11.98
C GLY A 104 11.32 11.74 13.09
N PHE A 105 11.46 12.14 14.34
CA PHE A 105 11.51 11.30 15.57
C PHE A 105 10.35 10.28 15.70
N HIS A 106 9.26 10.48 14.97
CA HIS A 106 8.07 9.60 14.95
C HIS A 106 7.84 8.87 13.62
N ALA A 107 8.78 8.97 12.67
CA ALA A 107 8.64 8.33 11.37
C ALA A 107 9.51 7.09 11.27
N SER A 108 8.96 6.02 10.74
CA SER A 108 9.71 4.79 10.46
C SER A 108 10.75 5.03 9.36
N GLU A 109 11.98 4.55 9.55
CA GLU A 109 13.05 4.61 8.54
C GLU A 109 12.81 3.67 7.37
N ALA A 110 12.03 2.61 7.59
CA ALA A 110 11.65 1.64 6.57
C ALA A 110 10.21 1.17 6.75
N GLU A 111 9.63 0.67 5.68
CA GLU A 111 8.37 -0.06 5.70
C GLU A 111 8.56 -1.45 5.13
N LEU A 112 7.73 -2.39 5.60
CA LEU A 112 7.84 -3.80 5.24
C LEU A 112 6.59 -4.27 4.50
N ALA A 113 6.80 -5.03 3.42
CA ALA A 113 5.74 -5.83 2.82
C ALA A 113 6.07 -7.31 2.89
N TRP A 114 5.06 -8.11 3.17
CA TRP A 114 5.11 -9.56 2.99
C TRP A 114 4.78 -9.92 1.55
N THR A 115 5.43 -10.97 1.04
CA THR A 115 5.10 -11.52 -0.26
C THR A 115 5.30 -13.03 -0.30
N ASN A 116 4.47 -13.71 -1.08
CA ASN A 116 4.60 -15.14 -1.42
C ASN A 116 5.14 -15.36 -2.85
N VAL A 117 5.38 -14.30 -3.61
CA VAL A 117 5.89 -14.42 -4.99
C VAL A 117 7.42 -14.45 -5.08
N ARG A 118 8.10 -14.23 -3.97
CA ARG A 118 9.56 -14.27 -3.85
C ARG A 118 9.96 -15.05 -2.60
N SER A 119 11.15 -15.63 -2.63
CA SER A 119 11.72 -16.37 -1.49
C SER A 119 12.90 -15.65 -0.85
N SER A 120 13.10 -14.38 -1.16
CA SER A 120 14.22 -13.56 -0.66
C SER A 120 13.75 -12.20 -0.19
N VAL A 121 14.55 -11.58 0.69
CA VAL A 121 14.33 -10.20 1.12
C VAL A 121 14.92 -9.26 0.08
N LEU A 122 14.10 -8.34 -0.44
CA LEU A 122 14.51 -7.34 -1.42
C LEU A 122 14.34 -5.94 -0.82
N THR A 123 15.20 -5.01 -1.21
CA THR A 123 15.18 -3.63 -0.70
C THR A 123 15.01 -2.63 -1.83
N PHE A 124 14.02 -1.78 -1.72
CA PHE A 124 13.84 -0.58 -2.55
C PHE A 124 14.29 0.65 -1.76
N ARG A 125 15.11 1.50 -2.38
CA ARG A 125 15.67 2.69 -1.72
C ARG A 125 15.15 3.95 -2.38
N LEU A 126 14.27 4.65 -1.68
CA LEU A 126 13.72 5.91 -2.16
C LEU A 126 13.41 6.79 -0.97
N GLN A 127 14.07 7.96 -0.91
CA GLN A 127 13.76 8.95 0.13
C GLN A 127 12.34 9.47 -0.08
N TRP A 128 11.54 9.41 0.99
CA TRP A 128 10.15 9.87 0.99
C TRP A 128 9.78 10.45 2.34
N GLY A 129 9.03 11.55 2.35
CA GLY A 129 8.56 12.20 3.58
C GLY A 129 9.07 13.64 3.72
N GLY A 130 8.39 14.42 4.52
CA GLY A 130 8.62 15.86 4.62
C GLY A 130 8.36 16.55 3.27
N GLU A 131 9.37 17.24 2.73
CA GLU A 131 9.31 17.90 1.41
C GLU A 131 9.78 16.99 0.26
N ALA A 132 10.31 15.81 0.57
CA ALA A 132 10.88 14.89 -0.42
C ALA A 132 9.81 13.94 -0.97
N HIS A 133 9.00 14.41 -1.90
CA HIS A 133 7.98 13.63 -2.61
C HIS A 133 8.29 13.45 -4.10
N ASN A 134 9.55 13.66 -4.53
CA ASN A 134 9.99 13.55 -5.94
C ASN A 134 9.09 14.26 -6.95
N GLY A 135 8.48 15.38 -6.56
CA GLY A 135 7.54 16.12 -7.39
C GLY A 135 6.13 15.54 -7.48
N GLU A 136 5.87 14.39 -6.84
CA GLU A 136 4.52 13.83 -6.79
C GLU A 136 3.62 14.64 -5.86
N PRO A 137 2.36 14.92 -6.26
CA PRO A 137 1.39 15.53 -5.37
C PRO A 137 1.07 14.58 -4.21
N HIS A 138 1.11 15.10 -2.99
CA HIS A 138 0.77 14.35 -1.79
C HIS A 138 -0.74 14.45 -1.52
N LEU A 139 -1.49 13.48 -2.00
CA LEU A 139 -2.95 13.48 -2.00
C LEU A 139 -3.56 12.69 -0.83
N HIS A 140 -2.77 11.82 -0.20
CA HIS A 140 -3.24 10.96 0.89
C HIS A 140 -2.15 10.85 1.98
N PRO A 141 -2.51 10.79 3.29
CA PRO A 141 -1.54 10.81 4.39
C PRO A 141 -0.56 9.62 4.38
N THR A 142 -0.99 8.48 3.90
CA THR A 142 -0.20 7.25 3.82
C THR A 142 0.16 6.85 2.39
N GLN A 143 0.15 7.84 1.46
CA GLN A 143 0.43 7.59 0.05
C GLN A 143 1.80 6.94 -0.16
N LYS A 144 1.82 5.82 -0.88
CA LYS A 144 3.05 5.19 -1.35
C LYS A 144 3.58 5.91 -2.61
N PRO A 145 4.90 5.97 -2.83
CA PRO A 145 5.48 6.52 -4.06
C PRO A 145 5.12 5.66 -5.28
N GLU A 146 4.86 6.30 -6.41
CA GLU A 146 4.60 5.57 -7.66
C GLU A 146 5.77 4.66 -8.08
N PRO A 147 7.06 5.07 -8.00
CA PRO A 147 8.17 4.18 -8.32
C PRO A 147 8.24 2.92 -7.43
N LEU A 148 7.80 3.01 -6.16
CA LEU A 148 7.71 1.85 -5.28
C LEU A 148 6.64 0.87 -5.75
N MET A 149 5.45 1.36 -6.11
CA MET A 149 4.37 0.51 -6.57
C MET A 149 4.68 -0.11 -7.93
N ARG A 150 5.34 0.63 -8.83
CA ARG A 150 5.85 0.10 -10.10
C ARG A 150 6.83 -1.04 -9.88
N TRP A 151 7.78 -0.88 -8.97
CA TRP A 151 8.69 -1.96 -8.60
C TRP A 151 7.96 -3.18 -8.05
N CYS A 152 6.90 -3.01 -7.24
CA CYS A 152 6.08 -4.15 -6.79
C CYS A 152 5.40 -4.87 -7.95
N LEU A 153 4.87 -4.13 -8.93
CA LEU A 153 4.24 -4.69 -10.12
C LEU A 153 5.22 -5.49 -11.01
N GLU A 154 6.49 -5.06 -11.07
CA GLU A 154 7.55 -5.81 -11.78
C GLU A 154 7.94 -7.13 -11.10
N LEU A 155 7.66 -7.27 -9.80
CA LEU A 155 8.01 -8.48 -9.04
C LEU A 155 6.94 -9.56 -9.11
N VAL A 156 5.69 -9.21 -9.36
CA VAL A 156 4.56 -10.15 -9.39
C VAL A 156 4.38 -10.78 -10.78
N PRO A 157 3.70 -11.94 -10.87
CA PRO A 157 3.33 -12.51 -12.17
C PRO A 157 2.46 -11.54 -12.99
N PRO A 158 2.50 -11.62 -14.34
CA PRO A 158 1.58 -10.87 -15.17
C PRO A 158 0.14 -11.34 -14.95
N GLY A 159 -0.82 -10.42 -15.02
CA GLY A 159 -2.24 -10.71 -14.82
C GLY A 159 -3.01 -9.47 -14.39
N VAL A 160 -4.27 -9.64 -14.05
CA VAL A 160 -5.11 -8.60 -13.48
C VAL A 160 -4.74 -8.38 -12.02
N VAL A 161 -4.31 -7.17 -11.69
CA VAL A 161 -3.87 -6.79 -10.34
C VAL A 161 -5.02 -6.15 -9.59
N LEU A 162 -5.33 -6.69 -8.41
CA LEU A 162 -6.27 -6.09 -7.47
C LEU A 162 -5.51 -5.24 -6.44
N ASP A 163 -5.97 -3.98 -6.25
CA ASP A 163 -5.65 -3.16 -5.10
C ASP A 163 -6.95 -2.77 -4.37
N PRO A 164 -7.37 -3.54 -3.35
CA PRO A 164 -8.64 -3.30 -2.66
C PRO A 164 -8.62 -2.06 -1.77
N PHE A 165 -7.45 -1.47 -1.52
CA PHE A 165 -7.28 -0.30 -0.66
C PHE A 165 -6.50 0.82 -1.39
N MET A 166 -6.89 1.12 -2.61
CA MET A 166 -6.15 1.93 -3.57
C MET A 166 -5.79 3.35 -3.11
N GLY A 167 -6.47 3.89 -2.08
CA GLY A 167 -6.25 5.24 -1.57
C GLY A 167 -6.29 6.28 -2.68
N SER A 168 -5.16 6.98 -2.91
CA SER A 168 -5.01 7.97 -3.99
C SER A 168 -4.78 7.38 -5.39
N GLY A 169 -4.87 6.06 -5.56
CA GLY A 169 -4.70 5.39 -6.84
C GLY A 169 -3.25 5.27 -7.33
N THR A 170 -2.29 5.20 -6.41
CA THR A 170 -0.86 5.12 -6.79
C THR A 170 -0.56 3.83 -7.55
N THR A 171 -1.13 2.70 -7.14
CA THR A 171 -0.99 1.41 -7.84
C THR A 171 -1.51 1.48 -9.27
N LEU A 172 -2.67 2.13 -9.47
CA LEU A 172 -3.26 2.31 -10.80
C LEU A 172 -2.38 3.17 -11.70
N ARG A 173 -1.79 4.27 -11.17
CA ARG A 173 -0.86 5.10 -11.93
C ARG A 173 0.41 4.35 -12.30
N ALA A 174 0.90 3.51 -11.40
CA ALA A 174 2.09 2.69 -11.64
C ALA A 174 1.85 1.60 -12.70
N ALA A 175 0.61 1.14 -12.88
CA ALA A 175 0.21 0.13 -13.86
C ALA A 175 0.02 0.70 -15.27
N LYS A 176 -0.22 2.00 -15.40
CA LYS A 176 -0.31 2.73 -16.70
C LYS A 176 1.06 3.10 -17.22
#